data_7b187ad206247937770744c1239ec2b4
#
_entry.id   7b187ad206247937770744c1239ec2b4
#
_cell.length_a   1.000
_cell.length_b   1.000
_cell.length_c   1.000
_cell.angle_alpha   90.00
_cell.angle_beta   90.00
_cell.angle_gamma   90.00
#
_symmetry.space_group_name_H-M   'P 1'
#
loop_
_entity.id
_entity.type
_entity.pdbx_description
1 polymer ?
#
loop_
_entity_poly.entity_id
_entity_poly.type
_entity_poly.pdbx_seq_one_letter_code
_entity_poly.pdbx_strand_id
1 'polypeptide(L)'
;GALGDAATFSFFPSKNLPCLGDGGAVTTDDDAVAQRVRRLRFHGSDDKKTFVEVGYNSRLDELQAAVLRLLLPELDGWNAARRAAADRYAAGGLGDHVALPAPVASAEHVHHLYVVRSDRADELAAALAAQGIGARGYYRTPIHLQPATAGFAPAGLELPGTELAARTHLALPMGPELTAAQVDETVAAVAAALG
;
A
#
# COMPACT_ATOMS: atom_id res chain seq x y z
N GLY A 1 -9.21 11.59 -0.90
CA GLY A 1 -8.84 12.62 0.03
C GLY A 1 -9.98 13.52 0.48
N ALA A 2 -11.26 13.08 0.36
CA ALA A 2 -12.40 13.94 0.66
C ALA A 2 -13.09 13.66 2.02
N LEU A 3 -12.59 12.70 2.80
CA LEU A 3 -13.24 12.27 4.06
C LEU A 3 -12.63 12.89 5.31
N GLY A 4 -11.42 13.42 5.25
CA GLY A 4 -10.71 14.02 6.37
C GLY A 4 -10.34 15.48 6.08
N ASP A 5 -9.79 16.17 7.08
CA ASP A 5 -9.33 17.56 6.95
C ASP A 5 -8.17 17.70 5.96
N ALA A 6 -7.38 16.64 5.81
CA ALA A 6 -6.31 16.52 4.83
C ALA A 6 -6.09 15.05 4.43
N ALA A 7 -5.54 14.82 3.24
CA ALA A 7 -5.13 13.49 2.80
C ALA A 7 -3.71 13.53 2.25
N THR A 8 -2.97 12.43 2.47
CA THR A 8 -1.62 12.22 1.94
C THR A 8 -1.62 11.10 0.92
N PHE A 9 -0.92 11.30 -0.18
CA PHE A 9 -0.78 10.34 -1.26
C PHE A 9 0.70 10.00 -1.44
N SER A 10 0.98 8.72 -1.69
CA SER A 10 2.30 8.24 -2.06
C SER A 10 2.32 7.89 -3.54
N PHE A 11 3.36 8.33 -4.23
CA PHE A 11 3.67 7.97 -5.62
C PHE A 11 4.92 7.11 -5.74
N PHE A 12 5.31 6.45 -4.65
CA PHE A 12 6.44 5.51 -4.67
C PHE A 12 6.26 4.47 -5.81
N PRO A 13 7.33 3.98 -6.46
CA PRO A 13 7.25 3.14 -7.67
C PRO A 13 6.34 1.91 -7.61
N SER A 14 6.06 1.38 -6.42
CA SER A 14 5.13 0.25 -6.27
C SER A 14 3.66 0.65 -6.13
N LYS A 15 3.32 1.94 -6.13
CA LYS A 15 1.94 2.42 -5.96
C LYS A 15 1.12 2.27 -7.23
N ASN A 16 -0.21 2.31 -7.10
CA ASN A 16 -1.12 2.24 -8.25
C ASN A 16 -0.87 3.37 -9.26
N LEU A 17 -0.53 4.56 -8.77
CA LEU A 17 0.01 5.66 -9.59
C LEU A 17 1.46 5.90 -9.17
N PRO A 18 2.45 5.36 -9.89
CA PRO A 18 3.85 5.47 -9.53
C PRO A 18 4.54 6.66 -10.18
N CYS A 19 5.56 7.21 -9.52
CA CYS A 19 6.63 7.94 -10.20
C CYS A 19 7.92 7.10 -10.23
N LEU A 20 9.00 7.62 -10.80
CA LEU A 20 10.27 6.88 -10.99
C LEU A 20 11.22 6.99 -9.78
N GLY A 21 10.69 7.30 -8.61
CA GLY A 21 11.41 7.45 -7.35
C GLY A 21 10.44 7.85 -6.25
N ASP A 22 10.94 8.52 -5.21
CA ASP A 22 10.08 9.03 -4.15
C ASP A 22 9.21 10.19 -4.64
N GLY A 23 7.95 10.17 -4.28
CA GLY A 23 6.98 11.22 -4.59
C GLY A 23 5.71 11.09 -3.76
N GLY A 24 5.04 12.21 -3.58
CA GLY A 24 3.78 12.27 -2.85
C GLY A 24 3.09 13.61 -3.00
N ALA A 25 1.85 13.65 -2.53
CA ALA A 25 1.04 14.87 -2.47
C ALA A 25 0.26 14.95 -1.17
N VAL A 26 -0.11 16.15 -0.80
CA VAL A 26 -1.08 16.44 0.26
C VAL A 26 -2.23 17.21 -0.39
N THR A 27 -3.47 16.83 -0.08
CA THR A 27 -4.68 17.56 -0.46
C THR A 27 -5.44 17.97 0.78
N THR A 28 -6.04 19.16 0.75
CA THR A 28 -6.86 19.71 1.82
C THR A 28 -7.72 20.85 1.27
N ASP A 29 -8.88 21.08 1.88
CA ASP A 29 -9.73 22.24 1.63
C ASP A 29 -9.44 23.38 2.63
N ASP A 30 -8.54 23.18 3.60
CA ASP A 30 -8.09 24.20 4.55
C ASP A 30 -6.87 24.95 4.00
N ASP A 31 -7.07 26.22 3.68
CA ASP A 31 -6.01 27.10 3.15
C ASP A 31 -4.84 27.27 4.12
N ALA A 32 -5.07 27.27 5.44
CA ALA A 32 -4.00 27.38 6.42
C ALA A 32 -3.13 26.14 6.43
N VAL A 33 -3.73 24.94 6.34
CA VAL A 33 -3.01 23.68 6.19
C VAL A 33 -2.25 23.66 4.86
N ALA A 34 -2.88 24.05 3.76
CA ALA A 34 -2.24 24.09 2.44
C ALA A 34 -1.03 25.02 2.42
N GLN A 35 -1.17 26.22 2.99
CA GLN A 35 -0.06 27.19 3.07
C GLN A 35 1.08 26.66 3.94
N ARG A 36 0.77 26.09 5.12
CA ARG A 36 1.78 25.55 6.00
C ARG A 36 2.53 24.37 5.36
N VAL A 37 1.84 23.46 4.68
CA VAL A 37 2.48 22.36 3.95
C VAL A 37 3.43 22.90 2.86
N ARG A 38 3.00 23.90 2.07
CA ARG A 38 3.86 24.54 1.07
C ARG A 38 5.12 25.13 1.66
N ARG A 39 5.00 25.80 2.83
CA ARG A 39 6.12 26.38 3.56
C ARG A 39 7.05 25.30 4.10
N LEU A 40 6.50 24.31 4.83
CA LEU A 40 7.29 23.24 5.44
C LEU A 40 8.09 22.44 4.41
N ARG A 41 7.48 22.07 3.26
CA ARG A 41 8.16 21.31 2.19
C ARG A 41 9.30 22.10 1.54
N PHE A 42 9.35 23.40 1.77
CA PHE A 42 10.31 24.32 1.19
C PHE A 42 11.14 25.01 2.26
N HIS A 43 11.77 24.22 3.15
CA HIS A 43 12.70 24.64 4.19
C HIS A 43 12.10 25.57 5.26
N GLY A 44 10.77 25.72 5.36
CA GLY A 44 10.11 26.63 6.29
C GLY A 44 10.02 28.09 5.78
N SER A 45 10.04 28.28 4.46
CA SER A 45 10.03 29.60 3.82
C SER A 45 8.94 29.71 2.74
N ASP A 46 8.36 30.90 2.61
CA ASP A 46 7.43 31.22 1.52
C ASP A 46 8.12 31.92 0.34
N ASP A 47 9.25 32.62 0.57
CA ASP A 47 9.91 33.52 -0.38
C ASP A 47 11.37 33.15 -0.71
N LYS A 48 11.92 32.09 -0.15
CA LYS A 48 13.34 31.65 -0.23
C LYS A 48 14.34 32.60 0.44
N LYS A 49 13.88 33.58 1.19
CA LYS A 49 14.72 34.61 1.84
C LYS A 49 14.54 34.60 3.34
N THR A 50 13.28 34.49 3.79
CA THR A 50 12.91 34.48 5.21
C THR A 50 12.45 33.07 5.57
N PHE A 51 13.07 32.49 6.59
CA PHE A 51 12.72 31.16 7.12
C PHE A 51 12.02 31.36 8.46
N VAL A 52 10.71 31.16 8.49
CA VAL A 52 9.85 31.49 9.65
C VAL A 52 9.64 30.30 10.59
N GLU A 53 9.92 29.10 10.11
CA GLU A 53 9.90 27.87 10.91
C GLU A 53 10.91 26.86 10.37
N VAL A 54 11.24 25.82 11.15
CA VAL A 54 12.09 24.73 10.69
C VAL A 54 11.28 23.87 9.73
N GLY A 55 11.75 23.76 8.50
CA GLY A 55 11.09 22.98 7.44
C GLY A 55 11.98 21.87 6.87
N TYR A 56 11.53 21.30 5.78
CA TYR A 56 12.14 20.14 5.13
C TYR A 56 12.51 20.46 3.68
N ASN A 57 13.44 19.71 3.13
CA ASN A 57 13.62 19.61 1.70
C ASN A 57 12.72 18.49 1.18
N SER A 58 11.43 18.79 0.95
CA SER A 58 10.42 17.80 0.51
C SER A 58 9.67 18.34 -0.70
N ARG A 59 10.27 18.16 -1.88
CA ARG A 59 9.76 18.68 -3.15
C ARG A 59 9.60 17.54 -4.15
N LEU A 60 8.51 17.56 -4.91
CA LEU A 60 8.37 16.71 -6.08
C LEU A 60 9.14 17.33 -7.24
N ASP A 61 10.07 16.57 -7.82
CA ASP A 61 10.82 17.02 -8.98
C ASP A 61 9.92 17.16 -10.21
N GLU A 62 10.20 18.14 -11.07
CA GLU A 62 9.43 18.39 -12.31
C GLU A 62 9.44 17.16 -13.25
N LEU A 63 10.54 16.40 -13.28
CA LEU A 63 10.60 15.14 -14.03
C LEU A 63 9.62 14.10 -13.50
N GLN A 64 9.52 13.97 -12.19
CA GLN A 64 8.56 13.05 -11.56
C GLN A 64 7.11 13.53 -11.80
N ALA A 65 6.87 14.83 -11.72
CA ALA A 65 5.56 15.40 -12.03
C ALA A 65 5.16 15.18 -13.50
N ALA A 66 6.11 15.26 -14.43
CA ALA A 66 5.87 14.95 -15.84
C ALA A 66 5.50 13.49 -16.05
N VAL A 67 6.20 12.56 -15.41
CA VAL A 67 5.86 11.13 -15.43
C VAL A 67 4.46 10.89 -14.88
N LEU A 68 4.12 11.44 -13.72
CA LEU A 68 2.78 11.30 -13.13
C LEU A 68 1.68 11.84 -14.05
N ARG A 69 1.91 12.94 -14.75
CA ARG A 69 0.95 13.49 -15.73
C ARG A 69 0.73 12.57 -16.92
N LEU A 70 1.75 11.83 -17.35
CA LEU A 70 1.63 10.83 -18.44
C LEU A 70 0.88 9.58 -17.97
N LEU A 71 1.09 9.16 -16.72
CA LEU A 71 0.54 7.91 -16.18
C LEU A 71 -0.87 8.08 -15.58
N LEU A 72 -1.23 9.27 -15.12
CA LEU A 72 -2.51 9.53 -14.47
C LEU A 72 -3.74 9.14 -15.31
N PRO A 73 -3.78 9.34 -16.63
CA PRO A 73 -4.91 8.90 -17.47
C PRO A 73 -5.11 7.38 -17.49
N GLU A 74 -4.06 6.59 -17.22
CA GLU A 74 -4.10 5.12 -17.23
C GLU A 74 -4.61 4.53 -15.90
N LEU A 75 -4.67 5.32 -14.84
CA LEU A 75 -4.92 4.85 -13.47
C LEU A 75 -6.25 4.09 -13.32
N ASP A 76 -7.31 4.56 -13.96
CA ASP A 76 -8.63 3.91 -13.87
C ASP A 76 -8.61 2.54 -14.53
N GLY A 77 -7.94 2.42 -15.70
CA GLY A 77 -7.71 1.15 -16.39
C GLY A 77 -6.89 0.17 -15.54
N TRP A 78 -5.82 0.65 -14.91
CA TRP A 78 -4.98 -0.17 -14.01
C TRP A 78 -5.74 -0.63 -12.77
N ASN A 79 -6.57 0.23 -12.18
CA ASN A 79 -7.40 -0.15 -11.05
C ASN A 79 -8.48 -1.17 -11.46
N ALA A 80 -9.06 -1.05 -12.65
CA ALA A 80 -9.99 -2.03 -13.18
C ALA A 80 -9.32 -3.39 -13.40
N ALA A 81 -8.11 -3.43 -13.97
CA ALA A 81 -7.33 -4.67 -14.13
C ALA A 81 -7.02 -5.34 -12.79
N ARG A 82 -6.65 -4.56 -11.75
CA ARG A 82 -6.43 -5.09 -10.38
C ARG A 82 -7.70 -5.67 -9.78
N ARG A 83 -8.87 -5.04 -9.99
CA ARG A 83 -10.16 -5.61 -9.55
C ARG A 83 -10.46 -6.92 -10.26
N ALA A 84 -10.27 -6.96 -11.58
CA ALA A 84 -10.47 -8.19 -12.35
C ALA A 84 -9.57 -9.35 -11.89
N ALA A 85 -8.31 -9.05 -11.53
CA ALA A 85 -7.40 -10.04 -10.95
C ALA A 85 -7.88 -10.51 -9.56
N ALA A 86 -8.38 -9.59 -8.71
CA ALA A 86 -8.93 -9.91 -7.41
C ALA A 86 -10.18 -10.79 -7.51
N ASP A 87 -11.09 -10.48 -8.43
CA ASP A 87 -12.28 -11.27 -8.71
C ASP A 87 -11.89 -12.68 -9.21
N ARG A 88 -10.86 -12.79 -10.05
CA ARG A 88 -10.36 -14.08 -10.53
C ARG A 88 -9.73 -14.91 -9.42
N TYR A 89 -9.00 -14.32 -8.47
CA TYR A 89 -8.52 -15.02 -7.28
C TYR A 89 -9.68 -15.63 -6.49
N ALA A 90 -10.75 -14.87 -6.27
CA ALA A 90 -11.92 -15.35 -5.56
C ALA A 90 -12.66 -16.45 -6.34
N ALA A 91 -12.91 -16.25 -7.64
CA ALA A 91 -13.57 -17.20 -8.51
C ALA A 91 -12.77 -18.51 -8.72
N GLY A 92 -11.43 -18.43 -8.63
CA GLY A 92 -10.53 -19.57 -8.73
C GLY A 92 -10.49 -20.46 -7.49
N GLY A 93 -11.28 -20.17 -6.45
CA GLY A 93 -11.34 -20.99 -5.22
C GLY A 93 -10.28 -20.67 -4.19
N LEU A 94 -9.57 -19.54 -4.31
CA LEU A 94 -8.56 -19.13 -3.32
C LEU A 94 -9.13 -19.07 -1.89
N GLY A 95 -10.41 -18.69 -1.77
CA GLY A 95 -11.12 -18.59 -0.48
C GLY A 95 -11.31 -19.91 0.26
N ASP A 96 -11.15 -21.06 -0.41
CA ASP A 96 -11.21 -22.37 0.21
C ASP A 96 -9.96 -22.70 1.05
N HIS A 97 -8.88 -21.95 0.83
CA HIS A 97 -7.56 -22.19 1.45
C HIS A 97 -7.11 -21.08 2.38
N VAL A 98 -7.51 -19.83 2.11
CA VAL A 98 -7.11 -18.64 2.87
C VAL A 98 -8.27 -17.67 3.04
N ALA A 99 -8.23 -16.84 4.08
CA ALA A 99 -9.23 -15.78 4.22
C ALA A 99 -8.92 -14.63 3.25
N LEU A 100 -9.87 -14.31 2.38
CA LEU A 100 -9.76 -13.22 1.41
C LEU A 100 -10.00 -11.86 2.06
N PRO A 101 -9.53 -10.75 1.44
CA PRO A 101 -9.89 -9.41 1.88
C PRO A 101 -11.40 -9.20 1.73
N ALA A 102 -12.05 -8.76 2.83
CA ALA A 102 -13.48 -8.49 2.80
C ALA A 102 -13.77 -7.18 2.05
N PRO A 103 -14.77 -7.15 1.16
CA PRO A 103 -15.19 -5.92 0.51
C PRO A 103 -15.82 -4.94 1.53
N VAL A 104 -15.58 -3.66 1.33
CA VAL A 104 -16.24 -2.58 2.09
C VAL A 104 -17.38 -2.04 1.24
N ALA A 105 -18.61 -2.21 1.70
CA ALA A 105 -19.82 -1.89 0.90
C ALA A 105 -19.92 -0.43 0.41
N SER A 106 -19.23 0.50 1.08
CA SER A 106 -19.22 1.93 0.74
C SER A 106 -18.02 2.37 -0.10
N ALA A 107 -17.14 1.45 -0.52
CA ALA A 107 -15.92 1.78 -1.23
C ALA A 107 -15.60 0.78 -2.35
N GLU A 108 -15.11 1.31 -3.46
CA GLU A 108 -14.53 0.52 -4.53
C GLU A 108 -13.04 0.27 -4.24
N HIS A 109 -12.67 -0.99 -4.04
CA HIS A 109 -11.30 -1.35 -3.70
C HIS A 109 -10.37 -1.23 -4.93
N VAL A 110 -9.20 -0.64 -4.75
CA VAL A 110 -8.20 -0.45 -5.82
C VAL A 110 -7.05 -1.47 -5.74
N HIS A 111 -7.10 -2.40 -4.80
CA HIS A 111 -6.16 -3.50 -4.60
C HIS A 111 -4.69 -3.10 -4.84
N HIS A 112 -4.20 -2.08 -4.09
CA HIS A 112 -2.78 -1.78 -4.08
C HIS A 112 -1.96 -3.02 -3.70
N LEU A 113 -2.43 -3.75 -2.70
CA LEU A 113 -1.99 -5.09 -2.32
C LEU A 113 -3.21 -6.01 -2.25
N TYR A 114 -3.05 -7.29 -2.59
CA TYR A 114 -4.04 -8.32 -2.35
C TYR A 114 -3.60 -9.15 -1.16
N VAL A 115 -4.13 -8.78 0.02
CA VAL A 115 -3.69 -9.33 1.30
C VAL A 115 -4.67 -10.41 1.76
N VAL A 116 -4.19 -11.63 1.80
CA VAL A 116 -4.91 -12.78 2.37
C VAL A 116 -4.45 -13.04 3.80
N ARG A 117 -5.18 -13.87 4.56
CA ARG A 117 -4.78 -14.31 5.89
C ARG A 117 -4.79 -15.83 5.96
N SER A 118 -3.74 -16.38 6.59
CA SER A 118 -3.58 -17.80 6.91
C SER A 118 -2.79 -17.95 8.20
N ASP A 119 -3.16 -18.89 9.05
CA ASP A 119 -2.34 -19.23 10.23
C ASP A 119 -1.00 -19.87 9.85
N ARG A 120 -0.88 -20.36 8.59
CA ARG A 120 0.31 -20.90 7.97
C ARG A 120 0.99 -19.91 7.01
N ALA A 121 0.88 -18.59 7.25
CA ALA A 121 1.31 -17.57 6.30
C ALA A 121 2.81 -17.64 5.94
N ASP A 122 3.68 -17.99 6.88
CA ASP A 122 5.13 -18.09 6.62
C ASP A 122 5.48 -19.35 5.82
N GLU A 123 4.81 -20.47 6.10
CA GLU A 123 4.93 -21.71 5.34
C GLU A 123 4.43 -21.51 3.90
N LEU A 124 3.29 -20.86 3.75
CA LEU A 124 2.73 -20.51 2.44
C LEU A 124 3.69 -19.60 1.66
N ALA A 125 4.26 -18.58 2.30
CA ALA A 125 5.24 -17.70 1.66
C ALA A 125 6.47 -18.46 1.16
N ALA A 126 6.98 -19.41 1.94
CA ALA A 126 8.11 -20.26 1.54
C ALA A 126 7.75 -21.19 0.38
N ALA A 127 6.56 -21.80 0.40
CA ALA A 127 6.09 -22.70 -0.65
C ALA A 127 5.88 -21.96 -1.99
N LEU A 128 5.32 -20.74 -1.96
CA LEU A 128 5.16 -19.90 -3.13
C LEU A 128 6.53 -19.45 -3.69
N ALA A 129 7.44 -19.03 -2.83
CA ALA A 129 8.79 -18.64 -3.23
C ALA A 129 9.56 -19.79 -3.90
N ALA A 130 9.39 -21.03 -3.45
CA ALA A 130 9.98 -22.22 -4.08
C ALA A 130 9.49 -22.45 -5.52
N GLN A 131 8.34 -21.91 -5.88
CA GLN A 131 7.75 -21.94 -7.23
C GLN A 131 7.99 -20.63 -8.02
N GLY A 132 8.81 -19.70 -7.49
CA GLY A 132 9.06 -18.41 -8.12
C GLY A 132 7.93 -17.39 -7.99
N ILE A 133 6.92 -17.67 -7.15
CA ILE A 133 5.80 -16.77 -6.90
C ILE A 133 6.12 -15.87 -5.73
N GLY A 134 6.22 -14.55 -5.97
CA GLY A 134 6.54 -13.56 -4.94
C GLY A 134 5.34 -13.30 -4.02
N ALA A 135 5.51 -13.60 -2.73
CA ALA A 135 4.53 -13.26 -1.70
C ALA A 135 5.23 -12.70 -0.46
N ARG A 136 4.64 -11.70 0.21
CA ARG A 136 5.33 -10.99 1.31
C ARG A 136 4.37 -10.47 2.37
N GLY A 137 4.79 -10.54 3.65
CA GLY A 137 4.14 -9.85 4.76
C GLY A 137 4.54 -8.36 4.85
N TYR A 138 3.56 -7.46 4.85
CA TYR A 138 3.75 -6.00 4.96
C TYR A 138 2.98 -5.44 6.18
N TYR A 139 3.49 -5.44 7.42
CA TYR A 139 4.82 -5.88 7.85
C TYR A 139 4.66 -6.86 9.02
N ARG A 140 5.60 -7.81 9.18
CA ARG A 140 5.55 -8.84 10.25
C ARG A 140 5.73 -8.27 11.65
N THR A 141 6.48 -7.18 11.79
CA THR A 141 6.63 -6.49 13.07
C THR A 141 5.75 -5.25 13.08
N PRO A 142 4.70 -5.22 13.91
CA PRO A 142 3.85 -4.04 14.08
C PRO A 142 4.63 -2.82 14.55
N ILE A 143 4.13 -1.63 14.22
CA ILE A 143 4.84 -0.38 14.49
C ILE A 143 5.07 -0.14 16.00
N HIS A 144 4.10 -0.51 16.85
CA HIS A 144 4.22 -0.37 18.31
C HIS A 144 5.26 -1.30 18.94
N LEU A 145 5.72 -2.33 18.20
CA LEU A 145 6.79 -3.26 18.61
C LEU A 145 8.14 -2.92 17.96
N GLN A 146 8.22 -1.88 17.14
CA GLN A 146 9.48 -1.46 16.52
C GLN A 146 10.36 -0.73 17.54
N PRO A 147 11.69 -0.99 17.58
CA PRO A 147 12.60 -0.27 18.50
C PRO A 147 12.53 1.25 18.37
N ALA A 148 12.35 1.75 17.12
CA ALA A 148 12.28 3.19 16.85
C ALA A 148 11.04 3.87 17.48
N THR A 149 10.00 3.14 17.81
CA THR A 149 8.75 3.66 18.37
C THR A 149 8.56 3.32 19.85
N ALA A 150 9.52 2.63 20.46
CA ALA A 150 9.42 2.20 21.87
C ALA A 150 9.22 3.36 22.87
N GLY A 151 9.71 4.56 22.54
CA GLY A 151 9.53 5.77 23.39
C GLY A 151 8.18 6.47 23.20
N PHE A 152 7.36 6.05 22.22
CA PHE A 152 6.08 6.70 21.89
C PHE A 152 4.87 5.85 22.30
N ALA A 153 5.06 4.54 22.46
CA ALA A 153 4.01 3.65 22.89
C ALA A 153 4.00 3.54 24.44
N PRO A 154 2.83 3.48 25.09
CA PRO A 154 2.74 3.14 26.50
C PRO A 154 3.43 1.80 26.79
N ALA A 155 4.10 1.71 27.93
CA ALA A 155 4.71 0.44 28.35
C ALA A 155 3.65 -0.65 28.50
N GLY A 156 3.89 -1.82 27.90
CA GLY A 156 2.96 -2.95 27.92
C GLY A 156 1.73 -2.78 27.02
N LEU A 157 1.76 -1.87 26.04
CA LEU A 157 0.69 -1.76 25.05
C LEU A 157 0.53 -3.06 24.28
N GLU A 158 -0.63 -3.69 24.40
CA GLU A 158 -1.03 -4.89 23.65
C GLU A 158 -2.08 -4.49 22.59
N LEU A 159 -1.86 -4.90 21.36
CA LEU A 159 -2.78 -4.71 20.24
C LEU A 159 -3.07 -6.05 19.55
N PRO A 160 -3.86 -6.94 20.20
CA PRO A 160 -4.00 -8.34 19.78
C PRO A 160 -4.50 -8.49 18.33
N GLY A 161 -5.38 -7.61 17.86
CA GLY A 161 -5.84 -7.61 16.48
C GLY A 161 -4.72 -7.27 15.49
N THR A 162 -3.86 -6.30 15.82
CA THR A 162 -2.70 -5.92 15.01
C THR A 162 -1.65 -7.04 14.99
N GLU A 163 -1.40 -7.65 16.13
CA GLU A 163 -0.43 -8.73 16.27
C GLU A 163 -0.91 -10.00 15.55
N LEU A 164 -2.20 -10.31 15.63
CA LEU A 164 -2.80 -11.39 14.85
C LEU A 164 -2.64 -11.11 13.34
N ALA A 165 -3.01 -9.93 12.89
CA ALA A 165 -2.85 -9.53 11.49
C ALA A 165 -1.38 -9.63 11.05
N ALA A 166 -0.44 -9.18 11.86
CA ALA A 166 1.00 -9.26 11.56
C ALA A 166 1.49 -10.69 11.35
N ARG A 167 0.99 -11.65 12.14
CA ARG A 167 1.37 -13.07 12.01
C ARG A 167 0.72 -13.77 10.83
N THR A 168 -0.53 -13.41 10.48
CA THR A 168 -1.35 -14.21 9.57
C THR A 168 -1.46 -13.63 8.15
N HIS A 169 -1.10 -12.37 7.94
CA HIS A 169 -1.26 -11.74 6.62
C HIS A 169 -0.16 -12.13 5.63
N LEU A 170 -0.53 -12.21 4.35
CA LEU A 170 0.37 -12.40 3.24
C LEU A 170 -0.16 -11.65 2.01
N ALA A 171 0.63 -10.78 1.41
CA ALA A 171 0.30 -10.15 0.14
C ALA A 171 0.70 -11.09 -1.01
N LEU A 172 -0.27 -11.47 -1.83
CA LEU A 172 -0.08 -12.23 -3.06
C LEU A 172 0.22 -11.30 -4.24
N PRO A 173 0.71 -11.83 -5.39
CA PRO A 173 0.94 -11.03 -6.58
C PRO A 173 -0.28 -10.19 -6.95
N MET A 174 -0.06 -8.90 -7.20
CA MET A 174 -1.10 -7.96 -7.60
C MET A 174 -0.51 -6.81 -8.40
N GLY A 175 -1.03 -6.61 -9.60
CA GLY A 175 -0.60 -5.56 -10.50
C GLY A 175 -1.53 -5.44 -11.69
N PRO A 176 -1.51 -4.32 -12.44
CA PRO A 176 -2.33 -4.15 -13.63
C PRO A 176 -1.93 -5.10 -14.79
N GLU A 177 -0.70 -5.59 -14.75
CA GLU A 177 -0.09 -6.47 -15.77
C GLU A 177 -0.27 -7.96 -15.45
N LEU A 178 -0.87 -8.29 -14.30
CA LEU A 178 -1.03 -9.67 -13.87
C LEU A 178 -2.00 -10.40 -14.80
N THR A 179 -1.49 -11.42 -15.48
CA THR A 179 -2.30 -12.20 -16.41
C THR A 179 -3.22 -13.19 -15.69
N ALA A 180 -4.29 -13.58 -16.36
CA ALA A 180 -5.21 -14.61 -15.88
C ALA A 180 -4.48 -15.92 -15.53
N ALA A 181 -3.52 -16.35 -16.37
CA ALA A 181 -2.74 -17.57 -16.13
C ALA A 181 -1.88 -17.47 -14.87
N GLN A 182 -1.26 -16.32 -14.58
CA GLN A 182 -0.48 -16.12 -13.37
C GLN A 182 -1.35 -16.10 -12.09
N VAL A 183 -2.58 -15.59 -12.19
CA VAL A 183 -3.56 -15.70 -11.11
C VAL A 183 -3.90 -17.16 -10.83
N ASP A 184 -4.23 -17.92 -11.87
CA ASP A 184 -4.59 -19.35 -11.76
C ASP A 184 -3.42 -20.19 -11.21
N GLU A 185 -2.20 -19.93 -11.67
CA GLU A 185 -0.98 -20.53 -11.16
C GLU A 185 -0.79 -20.25 -9.67
N THR A 186 -1.02 -19.01 -9.24
CA THR A 186 -0.92 -18.61 -7.83
C THR A 186 -1.97 -19.35 -6.99
N VAL A 187 -3.23 -19.46 -7.47
CA VAL A 187 -4.29 -20.20 -6.77
C VAL A 187 -3.92 -21.67 -6.64
N ALA A 188 -3.47 -22.30 -7.72
CA ALA A 188 -3.04 -23.70 -7.70
C ALA A 188 -1.88 -23.95 -6.74
N ALA A 189 -0.91 -23.03 -6.69
CA ALA A 189 0.23 -23.12 -5.78
C ALA A 189 -0.19 -22.97 -4.30
N VAL A 190 -1.15 -22.08 -3.99
CA VAL A 190 -1.73 -21.94 -2.65
C VAL A 190 -2.48 -23.21 -2.26
N ALA A 191 -3.31 -23.76 -3.14
CA ALA A 191 -4.04 -25.00 -2.91
C ALA A 191 -3.07 -26.17 -2.61
N ALA A 192 -2.00 -26.31 -3.40
CA ALA A 192 -0.99 -27.35 -3.19
C ALA A 192 -0.21 -27.19 -1.87
N ALA A 193 -0.01 -25.97 -1.40
CA ALA A 193 0.75 -25.71 -0.16
C ALA A 193 -0.10 -25.90 1.10
N LEU A 194 -1.42 -25.70 1.04
CA LEU A 194 -2.29 -25.71 2.22
C LEU A 194 -3.30 -26.87 2.24
N GLY A 195 -3.53 -27.53 1.10
CA GLY A 195 -4.36 -28.75 0.98
C GLY A 195 -3.55 -29.97 1.31
#